data_e417cabf58469a5017823067c9432620
#
_entry.id   e417cabf58469a5017823067c9432620
#
_cell.length_a   1.000
_cell.length_b   1.000
_cell.length_c   1.000
_cell.angle_alpha   90.00
_cell.angle_beta   90.00
_cell.angle_gamma   90.00
#
_symmetry.space_group_name_H-M   'P 1'
#
loop_
_entity.id
_entity.type
_entity.pdbx_description
1 polymer ?
#
loop_
_entity_poly.entity_id
_entity_poly.type
_entity_poly.pdbx_seq_one_letter_code
_entity_poly.pdbx_strand_id
1 'polypeptide(L)'
;MSEISSSQRVLLLRDLNGELKWFSNGDVKMWIRVLWKMYTNGKYEGEIKNREPSGSGTLTLSNGGKYVGEWKEGKEHGQGTFTFHDGRKYVGEWEKGKVHGQGEFIWSNGDKYEGEGKKGQKHGQGEFTWSNGDKYEGEWKKGQKHGHGTVTFSGGGKWIGEFRRVKPWNISGYDKDGNIIGKFVNGVEQ
;
A
#
# COMPACT_ATOMS: atom_id res chain seq x y z
N MET A 1 25.02 36.54 -6.26
CA MET A 1 24.07 35.55 -6.78
C MET A 1 23.56 34.77 -5.59
N SER A 2 22.39 35.10 -5.12
CA SER A 2 21.77 34.45 -3.94
C SER A 2 21.17 33.13 -4.38
N GLU A 3 21.56 32.04 -3.72
CA GLU A 3 20.94 30.74 -3.87
C GLU A 3 19.46 30.83 -3.50
N ILE A 4 18.59 30.54 -4.45
CA ILE A 4 17.15 30.43 -4.21
C ILE A 4 16.92 29.13 -3.46
N SER A 5 16.51 29.24 -2.20
CA SER A 5 16.07 28.12 -1.35
C SER A 5 15.00 27.30 -2.08
N SER A 6 15.24 25.98 -2.20
CA SER A 6 14.62 25.05 -3.15
C SER A 6 13.29 24.42 -2.72
N SER A 7 12.57 24.96 -1.74
CA SER A 7 11.27 24.42 -1.33
C SER A 7 10.16 25.44 -1.55
N GLN A 8 9.69 25.52 -2.80
CA GLN A 8 8.46 26.24 -3.09
C GLN A 8 7.28 25.26 -2.99
N ARG A 9 6.31 25.60 -2.13
CA ARG A 9 5.00 24.95 -2.12
C ARG A 9 4.22 25.43 -3.33
N VAL A 10 3.81 24.52 -4.20
CA VAL A 10 3.12 24.83 -5.45
C VAL A 10 1.79 24.11 -5.51
N LEU A 11 0.73 24.85 -5.81
CA LEU A 11 -0.60 24.32 -6.02
C LEU A 11 -0.84 24.11 -7.52
N LEU A 12 -1.16 22.90 -7.93
CA LEU A 12 -1.55 22.59 -9.29
C LEU A 12 -3.07 22.46 -9.40
N LEU A 13 -3.71 23.37 -10.09
CA LEU A 13 -5.16 23.35 -10.32
C LEU A 13 -5.45 23.17 -11.81
N ARG A 14 -6.40 22.30 -12.14
CA ARG A 14 -7.00 22.23 -13.46
C ARG A 14 -8.18 23.20 -13.54
N ASP A 15 -8.20 24.05 -14.56
CA ASP A 15 -9.38 24.88 -14.83
C ASP A 15 -10.48 24.10 -15.56
N LEU A 16 -11.64 24.74 -15.75
CA LEU A 16 -12.81 24.15 -16.42
C LEU A 16 -12.56 23.78 -17.90
N ASN A 17 -11.46 24.25 -18.50
CA ASN A 17 -11.04 23.96 -19.86
C ASN A 17 -9.97 22.89 -19.94
N GLY A 18 -9.58 22.31 -18.79
CA GLY A 18 -8.54 21.29 -18.71
C GLY A 18 -7.11 21.83 -18.70
N GLU A 19 -6.90 23.14 -18.59
CA GLU A 19 -5.58 23.76 -18.49
C GLU A 19 -5.02 23.69 -17.07
N LEU A 20 -3.73 23.33 -16.94
CA LEU A 20 -3.02 23.30 -15.65
C LEU A 20 -2.49 24.70 -15.33
N LYS A 21 -2.90 25.26 -14.18
CA LYS A 21 -2.41 26.56 -13.67
C LYS A 21 -1.61 26.35 -12.39
N TRP A 22 -0.44 26.92 -12.35
CA TRP A 22 0.46 26.94 -11.20
C TRP A 22 0.24 28.19 -10.37
N PHE A 23 0.18 28.04 -9.06
CA PHE A 23 0.18 29.15 -8.13
C PHE A 23 1.34 28.96 -7.16
N SER A 24 2.35 29.82 -7.24
CA SER A 24 3.39 29.94 -6.23
C SER A 24 3.15 31.21 -5.40
N ASN A 25 3.65 31.26 -4.17
CA ASN A 25 3.64 32.48 -3.37
C ASN A 25 4.59 33.56 -3.95
N GLY A 26 4.44 33.88 -5.20
CA GLY A 26 5.24 34.87 -5.94
C GLY A 26 5.19 34.60 -7.42
N ASP A 27 4.32 35.27 -8.09
CA ASP A 27 4.15 35.49 -9.54
C ASP A 27 5.20 34.89 -10.50
N VAL A 28 5.18 33.57 -10.71
CA VAL A 28 5.80 32.97 -11.89
C VAL A 28 4.83 32.00 -12.55
N LYS A 29 4.22 32.44 -13.65
CA LYS A 29 3.46 31.59 -14.56
C LYS A 29 4.45 30.72 -15.33
N MET A 30 4.47 29.40 -15.07
CA MET A 30 5.27 28.48 -15.86
C MET A 30 4.40 27.32 -16.37
N TRP A 31 4.35 27.16 -17.67
CA TRP A 31 3.62 26.11 -18.37
C TRP A 31 4.42 24.81 -18.34
N ILE A 32 3.86 23.71 -17.83
CA ILE A 32 4.55 22.42 -17.85
C ILE A 32 3.70 21.36 -18.54
N ARG A 33 4.14 21.00 -19.73
CA ARG A 33 3.56 19.97 -20.59
C ARG A 33 3.88 18.54 -20.12
N VAL A 34 4.84 18.36 -19.21
CA VAL A 34 5.39 17.05 -18.82
C VAL A 34 4.55 16.36 -17.73
N LEU A 35 3.95 17.12 -16.80
CA LEU A 35 3.09 16.56 -15.74
C LEU A 35 1.72 16.07 -16.27
N TRP A 36 1.33 16.50 -17.45
CA TRP A 36 0.12 16.06 -18.13
C TRP A 36 0.01 14.52 -18.27
N LYS A 37 1.12 13.84 -18.52
CA LYS A 37 1.11 12.39 -18.80
C LYS A 37 1.01 11.51 -17.54
N MET A 38 1.34 12.04 -16.37
CA MET A 38 1.31 11.28 -15.10
C MET A 38 0.04 11.51 -14.26
N TYR A 39 -0.58 12.70 -14.38
CA TYR A 39 -1.67 13.12 -13.49
C TYR A 39 -2.91 13.60 -14.25
N THR A 40 -3.24 12.97 -15.36
CA THR A 40 -4.37 13.35 -16.21
C THR A 40 -5.73 13.40 -15.48
N ASN A 41 -5.80 12.89 -14.24
CA ASN A 41 -7.03 12.81 -13.46
C ASN A 41 -6.87 13.22 -11.98
N GLY A 42 -6.04 14.21 -11.63
CA GLY A 42 -5.88 14.58 -10.22
C GLY A 42 -5.23 15.94 -9.98
N LYS A 43 -5.30 16.39 -8.70
CA LYS A 43 -4.68 17.60 -8.17
C LYS A 43 -3.52 17.21 -7.25
N TYR A 44 -2.32 17.74 -7.50
CA TYR A 44 -1.18 17.62 -6.61
C TYR A 44 -0.96 18.92 -5.82
N GLU A 45 -0.64 18.77 -4.53
CA GLU A 45 -0.29 19.86 -3.61
C GLU A 45 0.93 19.43 -2.81
N GLY A 46 2.08 20.09 -2.99
CA GLY A 46 3.30 19.70 -2.29
C GLY A 46 4.56 20.30 -2.87
N GLU A 47 5.68 19.74 -2.46
CA GLU A 47 7.00 20.17 -2.89
C GLU A 47 7.30 19.71 -4.33
N ILE A 48 7.97 20.59 -5.09
CA ILE A 48 8.38 20.31 -6.49
C ILE A 48 9.87 20.58 -6.63
N LYS A 49 10.57 19.63 -7.23
CA LYS A 49 11.99 19.76 -7.63
C LYS A 49 12.15 19.29 -9.06
N ASN A 50 12.89 20.05 -9.86
CA ASN A 50 13.11 19.76 -11.27
C ASN A 50 11.80 19.54 -12.06
N ARG A 51 10.74 20.27 -11.71
CA ARG A 51 9.39 20.19 -12.31
C ARG A 51 8.64 18.89 -12.03
N GLU A 52 9.03 18.14 -11.03
CA GLU A 52 8.40 16.89 -10.62
C GLU A 52 8.09 16.90 -9.12
N PRO A 53 7.00 16.24 -8.67
CA PRO A 53 6.76 15.99 -7.26
C PRO A 53 7.99 15.42 -6.57
N SER A 54 8.38 16.04 -5.43
CA SER A 54 9.53 15.62 -4.65
C SER A 54 9.35 16.12 -3.21
N GLY A 55 9.88 15.40 -2.21
CA GLY A 55 9.63 15.75 -0.82
C GLY A 55 8.21 15.38 -0.39
N SER A 56 7.57 16.19 0.42
CA SER A 56 6.22 15.92 0.94
C SER A 56 5.13 16.45 0.03
N GLY A 57 4.08 15.65 -0.18
CA GLY A 57 2.97 16.09 -1.03
C GLY A 57 1.70 15.24 -0.93
N THR A 58 0.62 15.83 -1.46
CA THR A 58 -0.71 15.21 -1.54
C THR A 58 -1.15 15.15 -3.00
N LEU A 59 -1.55 13.98 -3.46
CA LEU A 59 -2.26 13.78 -4.72
C LEU A 59 -3.71 13.43 -4.43
N THR A 60 -4.65 14.21 -4.96
CA THR A 60 -6.09 13.89 -4.93
C THR A 60 -6.53 13.55 -6.34
N LEU A 61 -7.00 12.34 -6.56
CA LEU A 61 -7.49 11.87 -7.84
C LEU A 61 -8.95 12.31 -8.08
N SER A 62 -9.36 12.48 -9.32
CA SER A 62 -10.72 12.88 -9.70
C SER A 62 -11.80 11.86 -9.27
N ASN A 63 -11.42 10.61 -9.09
CA ASN A 63 -12.31 9.57 -8.57
C ASN A 63 -12.42 9.56 -7.03
N GLY A 64 -11.80 10.53 -6.32
CA GLY A 64 -11.81 10.61 -4.87
C GLY A 64 -10.68 9.86 -4.15
N GLY A 65 -9.85 9.12 -4.86
CA GLY A 65 -8.64 8.52 -4.29
C GLY A 65 -7.64 9.60 -3.84
N LYS A 66 -6.88 9.34 -2.77
CA LYS A 66 -5.93 10.32 -2.22
C LYS A 66 -4.65 9.65 -1.74
N TYR A 67 -3.50 10.18 -2.18
CA TYR A 67 -2.20 9.88 -1.60
C TYR A 67 -1.68 11.06 -0.78
N VAL A 68 -1.13 10.78 0.38
CA VAL A 68 -0.41 11.74 1.24
C VAL A 68 0.89 11.09 1.67
N GLY A 69 2.03 11.68 1.34
CA GLY A 69 3.30 11.09 1.69
C GLY A 69 4.49 11.71 0.97
N GLU A 70 5.57 10.94 0.94
CA GLU A 70 6.82 11.33 0.32
C GLU A 70 6.83 11.04 -1.18
N TRP A 71 7.56 11.87 -1.91
CA TRP A 71 7.68 11.83 -3.36
C TRP A 71 9.14 11.89 -3.80
N LYS A 72 9.48 11.16 -4.83
CA LYS A 72 10.78 11.22 -5.48
C LYS A 72 10.64 11.06 -6.99
N GLU A 73 11.19 12.02 -7.74
CA GLU A 73 11.18 11.98 -9.21
C GLU A 73 9.77 11.71 -9.79
N GLY A 74 8.77 12.46 -9.27
CA GLY A 74 7.38 12.36 -9.70
C GLY A 74 6.62 11.09 -9.27
N LYS A 75 7.16 10.28 -8.35
CA LYS A 75 6.55 9.01 -7.91
C LYS A 75 6.45 8.96 -6.40
N GLU A 76 5.42 8.26 -5.91
CA GLU A 76 5.27 7.93 -4.51
C GLU A 76 6.53 7.19 -4.04
N HIS A 77 7.08 7.62 -2.90
CA HIS A 77 8.30 7.08 -2.32
C HIS A 77 8.26 7.22 -0.79
N GLY A 78 9.19 6.54 -0.07
CA GLY A 78 9.28 6.65 1.38
C GLY A 78 7.98 6.29 2.09
N GLN A 79 7.61 7.03 3.12
CA GLN A 79 6.37 6.80 3.86
C GLN A 79 5.18 7.51 3.21
N GLY A 80 4.05 6.80 3.14
CA GLY A 80 2.85 7.40 2.58
C GLY A 80 1.57 6.63 2.88
N THR A 81 0.45 7.37 2.76
CA THR A 81 -0.90 6.84 2.92
C THR A 81 -1.65 7.00 1.61
N PHE A 82 -2.20 5.90 1.09
CA PHE A 82 -3.15 5.94 -0.01
C PHE A 82 -4.55 5.55 0.50
N THR A 83 -5.52 6.44 0.31
CA THR A 83 -6.94 6.16 0.58
C THR A 83 -7.65 6.03 -0.76
N PHE A 84 -8.28 4.88 -0.99
CA PHE A 84 -9.07 4.61 -2.19
C PHE A 84 -10.47 5.23 -2.07
N HIS A 85 -11.12 5.49 -3.20
CA HIS A 85 -12.47 6.04 -3.23
C HIS A 85 -13.54 5.13 -2.58
N ASP A 86 -13.27 3.83 -2.50
CA ASP A 86 -14.14 2.81 -1.91
C ASP A 86 -13.86 2.57 -0.41
N GLY A 87 -13.03 3.40 0.23
CA GLY A 87 -12.70 3.34 1.64
C GLY A 87 -11.52 2.43 1.99
N ARG A 88 -10.98 1.65 1.05
CA ARG A 88 -9.73 0.92 1.29
C ARG A 88 -8.59 1.90 1.59
N LYS A 89 -7.63 1.47 2.38
CA LYS A 89 -6.49 2.31 2.78
C LYS A 89 -5.20 1.50 2.84
N TYR A 90 -4.12 2.09 2.36
CA TYR A 90 -2.76 1.61 2.61
C TYR A 90 -1.95 2.66 3.35
N VAL A 91 -1.21 2.24 4.36
CA VAL A 91 -0.24 3.06 5.11
C VAL A 91 1.07 2.30 5.15
N GLY A 92 2.17 2.89 4.72
CA GLY A 92 3.46 2.22 4.74
C GLY A 92 4.46 2.74 3.72
N GLU A 93 5.40 1.89 3.39
CA GLU A 93 6.51 2.22 2.52
C GLU A 93 6.16 2.12 1.03
N TRP A 94 6.74 3.03 0.25
CA TRP A 94 6.57 3.13 -1.18
C TRP A 94 7.93 3.20 -1.89
N GLU A 95 8.06 2.52 -2.99
CA GLU A 95 9.20 2.61 -3.89
C GLU A 95 8.74 2.77 -5.34
N LYS A 96 9.10 3.88 -5.98
CA LYS A 96 8.82 4.15 -7.40
C LYS A 96 7.35 3.94 -7.79
N GLY A 97 6.42 4.46 -6.96
CA GLY A 97 4.98 4.38 -7.20
C GLY A 97 4.34 3.02 -6.86
N LYS A 98 5.02 2.18 -6.09
CA LYS A 98 4.52 0.86 -5.68
C LYS A 98 4.74 0.63 -4.21
N VAL A 99 3.78 -0.05 -3.58
CA VAL A 99 3.92 -0.58 -2.22
C VAL A 99 5.20 -1.42 -2.12
N HIS A 100 6.01 -1.11 -1.12
CA HIS A 100 7.27 -1.77 -0.81
C HIS A 100 7.48 -1.79 0.71
N GLY A 101 8.42 -2.64 1.22
CA GLY A 101 8.75 -2.66 2.64
C GLY A 101 7.57 -2.95 3.55
N GLN A 102 7.57 -2.37 4.75
CA GLN A 102 6.53 -2.59 5.75
C GLN A 102 5.32 -1.69 5.53
N GLY A 103 4.14 -2.24 5.81
CA GLY A 103 2.91 -1.45 5.73
C GLY A 103 1.66 -2.20 6.15
N GLU A 104 0.57 -1.42 6.25
CA GLU A 104 -0.75 -1.88 6.60
C GLU A 104 -1.72 -1.62 5.45
N PHE A 105 -2.49 -2.61 5.05
CA PHE A 105 -3.59 -2.47 4.11
C PHE A 105 -4.91 -2.84 4.80
N ILE A 106 -5.88 -1.92 4.74
CA ILE A 106 -7.21 -2.11 5.30
C ILE A 106 -8.20 -2.14 4.13
N TRP A 107 -9.01 -3.20 4.05
CA TRP A 107 -10.09 -3.34 3.09
C TRP A 107 -11.39 -2.75 3.62
N SER A 108 -12.30 -2.38 2.72
CA SER A 108 -13.60 -1.80 3.06
C SER A 108 -14.52 -2.74 3.85
N ASN A 109 -14.29 -4.05 3.76
CA ASN A 109 -15.01 -5.06 4.53
C ASN A 109 -14.45 -5.28 5.94
N GLY A 110 -13.40 -4.55 6.33
CA GLY A 110 -12.73 -4.67 7.63
C GLY A 110 -11.59 -5.69 7.68
N ASP A 111 -11.28 -6.41 6.59
CA ASP A 111 -10.06 -7.21 6.52
C ASP A 111 -8.84 -6.30 6.63
N LYS A 112 -7.76 -6.84 7.19
CA LYS A 112 -6.49 -6.11 7.38
C LYS A 112 -5.31 -6.99 7.02
N TYR A 113 -4.30 -6.41 6.38
CA TYR A 113 -2.98 -7.00 6.23
C TYR A 113 -1.93 -6.08 6.84
N GLU A 114 -1.02 -6.63 7.61
CA GLU A 114 0.14 -5.94 8.17
C GLU A 114 1.38 -6.77 7.90
N GLY A 115 2.40 -6.20 7.24
CA GLY A 115 3.60 -6.93 6.89
C GLY A 115 4.32 -6.38 5.67
N GLU A 116 5.20 -7.20 5.10
CA GLU A 116 6.02 -6.83 3.98
C GLU A 116 5.23 -6.76 2.66
N GLY A 117 5.49 -5.68 1.92
CA GLY A 117 5.07 -5.49 0.54
C GLY A 117 6.25 -5.50 -0.42
N LYS A 118 6.09 -6.10 -1.59
CA LYS A 118 7.09 -6.05 -2.66
C LYS A 118 6.44 -5.92 -4.01
N LYS A 119 6.75 -4.84 -4.73
CA LYS A 119 6.19 -4.55 -6.06
C LYS A 119 4.65 -4.55 -6.08
N GLY A 120 4.02 -4.03 -5.01
CA GLY A 120 2.57 -3.96 -4.88
C GLY A 120 1.89 -5.26 -4.44
N GLN A 121 2.61 -6.26 -3.95
CA GLN A 121 2.06 -7.55 -3.52
C GLN A 121 2.55 -7.92 -2.12
N LYS A 122 1.72 -8.62 -1.33
CA LYS A 122 2.13 -9.22 -0.06
C LYS A 122 3.33 -10.13 -0.27
N HIS A 123 4.37 -9.97 0.56
CA HIS A 123 5.63 -10.70 0.45
C HIS A 123 6.26 -10.86 1.83
N GLY A 124 7.30 -11.73 1.97
CA GLY A 124 8.01 -11.91 3.23
C GLY A 124 7.08 -12.30 4.38
N GLN A 125 7.29 -11.74 5.55
CA GLN A 125 6.46 -11.98 6.74
C GLN A 125 5.27 -11.02 6.78
N GLY A 126 4.12 -11.51 7.29
CA GLY A 126 2.97 -10.66 7.50
C GLY A 126 1.77 -11.37 8.11
N GLU A 127 0.94 -10.58 8.78
CA GLU A 127 -0.34 -11.00 9.35
C GLU A 127 -1.49 -10.55 8.44
N PHE A 128 -2.44 -11.44 8.22
CA PHE A 128 -3.72 -11.11 7.62
C PHE A 128 -4.83 -11.42 8.61
N THR A 129 -5.61 -10.41 8.98
CA THR A 129 -6.78 -10.55 9.86
C THR A 129 -8.03 -10.39 9.01
N TRP A 130 -8.90 -11.41 9.02
CA TRP A 130 -10.23 -11.33 8.42
C TRP A 130 -11.20 -10.57 9.32
N SER A 131 -12.21 -9.99 8.74
CA SER A 131 -13.26 -9.24 9.46
C SER A 131 -14.05 -10.08 10.47
N ASN A 132 -14.05 -11.42 10.32
CA ASN A 132 -14.63 -12.35 11.28
C ASN A 132 -13.72 -12.66 12.49
N GLY A 133 -12.52 -12.06 12.55
CA GLY A 133 -11.54 -12.26 13.62
C GLY A 133 -10.58 -13.42 13.42
N ASP A 134 -10.70 -14.20 12.34
CA ASP A 134 -9.68 -15.18 11.99
C ASP A 134 -8.39 -14.48 11.58
N LYS A 135 -7.24 -15.16 11.73
CA LYS A 135 -5.93 -14.62 11.40
C LYS A 135 -5.06 -15.61 10.66
N TYR A 136 -4.19 -15.10 9.80
CA TYR A 136 -3.05 -15.84 9.29
C TYR A 136 -1.79 -15.02 9.55
N GLU A 137 -0.82 -15.60 10.23
CA GLU A 137 0.51 -15.05 10.47
C GLU A 137 1.53 -16.00 9.82
N GLY A 138 2.41 -15.47 8.97
CA GLY A 138 3.41 -16.28 8.31
C GLY A 138 3.96 -15.69 7.03
N GLU A 139 4.56 -16.57 6.23
CA GLU A 139 5.22 -16.21 4.99
C GLU A 139 4.24 -15.95 3.83
N TRP A 140 4.56 -14.93 3.04
CA TRP A 140 3.84 -14.54 1.84
C TRP A 140 4.75 -14.49 0.63
N LYS A 141 4.27 -14.93 -0.52
CA LYS A 141 4.98 -14.85 -1.78
C LYS A 141 4.03 -14.51 -2.91
N LYS A 142 4.27 -13.37 -3.58
CA LYS A 142 3.43 -12.89 -4.70
C LYS A 142 1.93 -12.85 -4.33
N GLY A 143 1.60 -12.31 -3.15
CA GLY A 143 0.25 -12.17 -2.65
C GLY A 143 -0.39 -13.42 -2.06
N GLN A 144 0.29 -14.57 -2.06
CA GLN A 144 -0.21 -15.88 -1.60
C GLN A 144 0.48 -16.33 -0.32
N LYS A 145 -0.25 -17.02 0.57
CA LYS A 145 0.32 -17.75 1.69
C LYS A 145 1.34 -18.77 1.18
N HIS A 146 2.51 -18.78 1.78
CA HIS A 146 3.62 -19.63 1.36
C HIS A 146 4.48 -19.96 2.58
N GLY A 147 5.34 -21.03 2.50
CA GLY A 147 6.24 -21.38 3.58
C GLY A 147 5.49 -21.65 4.90
N HIS A 148 6.10 -21.34 6.02
CA HIS A 148 5.55 -21.58 7.34
C HIS A 148 4.57 -20.49 7.75
N GLY A 149 3.51 -20.90 8.44
CA GLY A 149 2.54 -19.98 9.00
C GLY A 149 1.52 -20.65 9.91
N THR A 150 0.77 -19.80 10.59
CA THR A 150 -0.31 -20.18 11.50
C THR A 150 -1.61 -19.53 11.03
N VAL A 151 -2.66 -20.32 10.89
CA VAL A 151 -4.03 -19.82 10.84
C VAL A 151 -4.63 -19.97 12.25
N THR A 152 -5.16 -18.90 12.80
CA THR A 152 -5.90 -18.91 14.08
C THR A 152 -7.33 -18.52 13.78
N PHE A 153 -8.27 -19.32 14.26
CA PHE A 153 -9.69 -19.04 14.14
C PHE A 153 -10.19 -18.25 15.34
N SER A 154 -11.15 -17.40 15.14
CA SER A 154 -11.81 -16.61 16.20
C SER A 154 -12.40 -17.48 17.31
N GLY A 155 -12.77 -18.73 17.00
CA GLY A 155 -13.19 -19.76 17.97
C GLY A 155 -12.08 -20.42 18.79
N GLY A 156 -10.80 -20.02 18.59
CA GLY A 156 -9.66 -20.48 19.39
C GLY A 156 -8.88 -21.68 18.81
N GLY A 157 -9.37 -22.34 17.78
CA GLY A 157 -8.62 -23.38 17.07
C GLY A 157 -7.53 -22.79 16.19
N LYS A 158 -6.53 -23.59 15.83
CA LYS A 158 -5.42 -23.12 14.96
C LYS A 158 -4.89 -24.23 14.06
N TRP A 159 -4.32 -23.81 12.93
CA TRP A 159 -3.56 -24.68 12.04
C TRP A 159 -2.15 -24.14 11.88
N ILE A 160 -1.12 -24.98 12.10
CA ILE A 160 0.29 -24.59 12.12
C ILE A 160 1.08 -25.48 11.16
N GLY A 161 1.87 -24.89 10.28
CA GLY A 161 2.77 -25.61 9.42
C GLY A 161 3.03 -24.96 8.08
N GLU A 162 3.31 -25.77 7.06
CA GLU A 162 3.73 -25.30 5.74
C GLU A 162 2.54 -25.12 4.78
N PHE A 163 2.56 -23.99 4.08
CA PHE A 163 1.63 -23.65 3.00
C PHE A 163 2.37 -23.60 1.66
N ARG A 164 1.77 -24.15 0.61
CA ARG A 164 2.25 -24.04 -0.78
C ARG A 164 1.15 -23.49 -1.67
N ARG A 165 1.34 -22.27 -2.20
CA ARG A 165 0.36 -21.59 -3.06
C ARG A 165 -1.05 -21.61 -2.44
N VAL A 166 -1.15 -21.11 -1.19
CA VAL A 166 -2.39 -21.03 -0.39
C VAL A 166 -2.86 -22.36 0.22
N LYS A 167 -2.47 -23.49 -0.34
CA LYS A 167 -2.93 -24.82 0.13
C LYS A 167 -2.13 -25.30 1.35
N PRO A 168 -2.78 -25.94 2.34
CA PRO A 168 -2.08 -26.70 3.39
C PRO A 168 -1.15 -27.74 2.73
N TRP A 169 0.08 -27.86 3.25
CA TRP A 169 1.02 -28.86 2.72
C TRP A 169 1.45 -29.84 3.79
N ASN A 170 2.23 -29.40 4.76
CA ASN A 170 2.54 -30.15 5.97
C ASN A 170 2.09 -29.32 7.16
N ILE A 171 0.88 -29.58 7.68
CA ILE A 171 0.22 -28.73 8.63
C ILE A 171 -0.59 -29.57 9.62
N SER A 172 -0.60 -29.18 10.89
CA SER A 172 -1.41 -29.80 11.95
C SER A 172 -2.45 -28.82 12.47
N GLY A 173 -3.65 -29.31 12.64
CA GLY A 173 -4.78 -28.58 13.21
C GLY A 173 -4.99 -28.93 14.68
N TYR A 174 -5.30 -27.91 15.47
CA TYR A 174 -5.54 -28.01 16.90
C TYR A 174 -6.86 -27.32 17.24
N ASP A 175 -7.60 -27.89 18.19
CA ASP A 175 -8.75 -27.21 18.80
C ASP A 175 -8.29 -26.13 19.80
N LYS A 176 -9.24 -25.46 20.45
CA LYS A 176 -8.98 -24.44 21.48
C LYS A 176 -8.28 -24.98 22.72
N ASP A 177 -8.39 -26.28 22.99
CA ASP A 177 -7.81 -26.98 24.15
C ASP A 177 -6.44 -27.59 23.80
N GLY A 178 -5.98 -27.49 22.54
CA GLY A 178 -4.70 -27.95 22.04
C GLY A 178 -4.68 -29.41 21.56
N ASN A 179 -5.84 -30.06 21.46
CA ASN A 179 -5.93 -31.41 20.90
C ASN A 179 -5.81 -31.37 19.37
N ILE A 180 -5.17 -32.37 18.79
CA ILE A 180 -5.05 -32.50 17.33
C ILE A 180 -6.42 -32.87 16.75
N ILE A 181 -6.89 -32.08 15.78
CA ILE A 181 -8.18 -32.26 15.09
C ILE A 181 -8.02 -32.64 13.62
N GLY A 182 -6.81 -32.58 13.09
CA GLY A 182 -6.52 -32.96 11.70
C GLY A 182 -5.07 -32.71 11.31
N LYS A 183 -4.67 -33.31 10.21
CA LYS A 183 -3.30 -33.18 9.69
C LYS A 183 -3.29 -33.26 8.16
N PHE A 184 -2.45 -32.47 7.52
CA PHE A 184 -2.09 -32.61 6.12
C PHE A 184 -0.63 -33.06 6.02
N VAL A 185 -0.36 -34.03 5.15
CA VAL A 185 0.97 -34.50 4.83
C VAL A 185 1.11 -34.48 3.31
N ASN A 186 2.07 -33.70 2.80
CA ASN A 186 2.28 -33.50 1.35
C ASN A 186 1.00 -33.04 0.63
N GLY A 187 0.16 -32.24 1.30
CA GLY A 187 -1.07 -31.70 0.75
C GLY A 187 -2.28 -32.66 0.77
N VAL A 188 -2.14 -33.83 1.40
CA VAL A 188 -3.21 -34.84 1.54
C VAL A 188 -3.67 -34.85 3.01
N GLU A 189 -4.96 -34.74 3.22
CA GLU A 189 -5.59 -34.85 4.55
C GLU A 189 -5.46 -36.31 5.06
N GLN A 190 -5.12 -36.44 6.34
CA GLN A 190 -4.91 -37.71 7.03
C GLN A 190 -6.02 -37.99 8.03
#